data_50c9686d38168088862ca5a0911d1d63
#
_entry.id   50c9686d38168088862ca5a0911d1d63
#
_cell.length_a   1.000
_cell.length_b   1.000
_cell.length_c   1.000
_cell.angle_alpha   90.00
_cell.angle_beta   90.00
_cell.angle_gamma   90.00
#
_symmetry.space_group_name_H-M   'P 1'
#
loop_
_entity.id
_entity.type
_entity.pdbx_description
1 polymer ?
#
loop_
_entity_poly.entity_id
_entity_poly.type
_entity_poly.pdbx_seq_one_letter_code
_entity_poly.pdbx_strand_id
1 'polypeptide(L)'
;MRKIFFKSSLLIVLLFYANFCYSLSNQEVRDAIQDWIKTQEYPQDMDEITLMIDTNITTRGILYSYQLKLSQDNLEDFRNVFQSIKSSALDALCNNPAMQWYKKNKVEMTYEYYDEDDNIITIFKIHSSLCLD
;
A
#
# COMPACT_ATOMS: atom_id res chain seq x y z
N MET A 1 15.05 -47.66 18.88
CA MET A 1 13.78 -47.06 18.45
C MET A 1 13.48 -45.66 19.01
N ARG A 2 14.03 -45.27 20.14
CA ARG A 2 13.77 -43.91 20.72
C ARG A 2 14.50 -42.74 20.02
N LYS A 3 15.49 -42.99 19.18
CA LYS A 3 16.29 -41.92 18.53
C LYS A 3 15.74 -41.40 17.21
N ILE A 4 14.72 -42.05 16.63
CA ILE A 4 14.17 -41.66 15.33
C ILE A 4 13.04 -40.63 15.50
N PHE A 5 12.31 -40.66 16.63
CA PHE A 5 11.20 -39.73 16.89
C PHE A 5 11.66 -38.29 17.18
N PHE A 6 12.86 -38.10 17.73
CA PHE A 6 13.37 -36.76 18.08
C PHE A 6 13.85 -35.95 16.87
N LYS A 7 14.31 -36.63 15.81
CA LYS A 7 14.74 -35.93 14.58
C LYS A 7 13.57 -35.45 13.73
N SER A 8 12.43 -36.16 13.74
CA SER A 8 11.24 -35.81 13.01
C SER A 8 10.56 -34.55 13.59
N SER A 9 10.51 -34.45 14.91
CA SER A 9 9.89 -33.31 15.61
C SER A 9 10.66 -32.01 15.40
N LEU A 10 12.00 -32.09 15.39
CA LEU A 10 12.86 -30.92 15.16
C LEU A 10 12.75 -30.41 13.71
N LEU A 11 12.59 -31.32 12.75
CA LEU A 11 12.42 -30.98 11.33
C LEU A 11 11.10 -30.26 11.07
N ILE A 12 10.02 -30.70 11.73
CA ILE A 12 8.69 -30.08 11.63
C ILE A 12 8.70 -28.68 12.23
N VAL A 13 9.36 -28.49 13.36
CA VAL A 13 9.49 -27.16 14.01
C VAL A 13 10.29 -26.21 13.12
N LEU A 14 11.37 -26.65 12.47
CA LEU A 14 12.14 -25.84 11.54
C LEU A 14 11.36 -25.45 10.29
N LEU A 15 10.49 -26.32 9.79
CA LEU A 15 9.60 -26.03 8.66
C LEU A 15 8.53 -24.97 9.02
N PHE A 16 8.02 -25.01 10.26
CA PHE A 16 7.09 -23.99 10.75
C PHE A 16 7.76 -22.61 10.90
N TYR A 17 9.00 -22.55 11.38
CA TYR A 17 9.74 -21.29 11.48
C TYR A 17 10.11 -20.71 10.12
N ALA A 18 10.43 -21.55 9.13
CA ALA A 18 10.70 -21.09 7.76
C ALA A 18 9.50 -20.41 7.11
N ASN A 19 8.27 -20.89 7.38
CA ASN A 19 7.04 -20.27 6.87
C ASN A 19 6.73 -18.90 7.51
N PHE A 20 7.15 -18.67 8.74
CA PHE A 20 6.93 -17.38 9.44
C PHE A 20 7.87 -16.25 8.96
N CYS A 21 9.03 -16.58 8.43
CA CYS A 21 10.03 -15.61 7.96
C CYS A 21 9.97 -15.36 6.45
N TYR A 22 9.11 -16.05 5.72
CA TYR A 22 9.03 -15.97 4.27
C TYR A 22 8.25 -14.74 3.81
N SER A 23 8.92 -13.83 3.12
CA SER A 23 8.26 -12.77 2.36
C SER A 23 7.66 -13.37 1.09
N LEU A 24 6.46 -12.91 0.71
CA LEU A 24 5.84 -13.31 -0.55
C LEU A 24 6.74 -12.93 -1.74
N SER A 25 6.73 -13.75 -2.80
CA SER A 25 7.35 -13.38 -4.06
C SER A 25 6.68 -12.15 -4.67
N ASN A 26 7.36 -11.45 -5.58
CA ASN A 26 6.79 -10.31 -6.29
C ASN A 26 5.49 -10.68 -7.02
N GLN A 27 5.43 -11.89 -7.59
CA GLN A 27 4.21 -12.36 -8.27
C GLN A 27 3.05 -12.59 -7.30
N GLU A 28 3.32 -13.19 -6.15
CA GLU A 28 2.31 -13.39 -5.11
C GLU A 28 1.76 -12.06 -4.55
N VAL A 29 2.64 -11.07 -4.38
CA VAL A 29 2.24 -9.71 -3.99
C VAL A 29 1.35 -9.08 -5.06
N ARG A 30 1.73 -9.18 -6.32
CA ARG A 30 0.94 -8.66 -7.45
C ARG A 30 -0.42 -9.33 -7.54
N ASP A 31 -0.47 -10.64 -7.38
CA ASP A 31 -1.72 -11.41 -7.42
C ASP A 31 -2.66 -11.00 -6.26
N ALA A 32 -2.12 -10.82 -5.07
CA ALA A 32 -2.89 -10.36 -3.92
C ALA A 32 -3.46 -8.94 -4.12
N ILE A 33 -2.66 -8.02 -4.67
CA ILE A 33 -3.11 -6.67 -5.00
C ILE A 33 -4.19 -6.71 -6.09
N GLN A 34 -3.98 -7.51 -7.13
CA GLN A 34 -4.94 -7.67 -8.23
C GLN A 34 -6.28 -8.22 -7.74
N ASP A 35 -6.26 -9.20 -6.85
CA ASP A 35 -7.47 -9.76 -6.26
C ASP A 35 -8.21 -8.73 -5.39
N TRP A 36 -7.47 -7.93 -4.62
CA TRP A 36 -8.08 -6.83 -3.87
C TRP A 36 -8.70 -5.77 -4.80
N ILE A 37 -8.01 -5.36 -5.87
CA ILE A 37 -8.53 -4.39 -6.84
C ILE A 37 -9.85 -4.85 -7.44
N LYS A 38 -10.00 -6.12 -7.74
CA LYS A 38 -11.26 -6.70 -8.28
C LYS A 38 -12.45 -6.57 -7.33
N THR A 39 -12.20 -6.42 -6.03
CA THR A 39 -13.27 -6.26 -5.02
C THR A 39 -13.73 -4.80 -4.87
N GLN A 40 -13.01 -3.84 -5.49
CA GLN A 40 -13.30 -2.42 -5.34
C GLN A 40 -14.32 -1.95 -6.37
N GLU A 41 -15.19 -1.06 -5.94
CA GLU A 41 -16.14 -0.36 -6.81
C GLU A 41 -15.78 1.13 -6.85
N TYR A 42 -15.84 1.73 -8.03
CA TYR A 42 -15.48 3.13 -8.24
C TYR A 42 -16.64 3.93 -8.86
N PRO A 43 -16.75 5.24 -8.59
CA PRO A 43 -15.95 6.01 -7.63
C PRO A 43 -16.33 5.72 -6.19
N GLN A 44 -15.39 5.93 -5.25
CA GLN A 44 -15.62 5.83 -3.81
C GLN A 44 -15.46 7.20 -3.14
N ASP A 45 -16.42 7.62 -2.35
CA ASP A 45 -16.28 8.80 -1.51
C ASP A 45 -15.31 8.51 -0.35
N MET A 46 -14.18 9.20 -0.34
CA MET A 46 -13.20 9.11 0.75
C MET A 46 -13.48 10.13 1.84
N ASP A 47 -13.87 11.35 1.45
CA ASP A 47 -14.31 12.45 2.29
C ASP A 47 -15.17 13.41 1.45
N GLU A 48 -15.54 14.57 2.01
CA GLU A 48 -16.44 15.55 1.36
C GLU A 48 -15.91 16.07 0.01
N ILE A 49 -14.58 16.09 -0.17
CA ILE A 49 -13.93 16.66 -1.36
C ILE A 49 -13.14 15.66 -2.19
N THR A 50 -12.93 14.44 -1.68
CA THR A 50 -12.04 13.44 -2.29
C THR A 50 -12.81 12.21 -2.74
N LEU A 51 -12.71 11.89 -4.04
CA LEU A 51 -13.16 10.63 -4.62
C LEU A 51 -11.97 9.76 -4.98
N MET A 52 -11.98 8.49 -4.60
CA MET A 52 -11.09 7.50 -5.22
C MET A 52 -11.72 7.04 -6.53
N ILE A 53 -11.10 7.37 -7.65
CA ILE A 53 -11.66 7.12 -8.98
C ILE A 53 -11.15 5.86 -9.64
N ASP A 54 -9.98 5.37 -9.24
CA ASP A 54 -9.41 4.14 -9.76
C ASP A 54 -8.26 3.63 -8.88
N THR A 55 -7.94 2.34 -9.04
CA THR A 55 -6.71 1.72 -8.56
C THR A 55 -6.13 0.83 -9.63
N ASN A 56 -4.82 0.86 -9.80
CA ASN A 56 -4.11 0.06 -10.78
C ASN A 56 -2.88 -0.61 -10.16
N ILE A 57 -2.51 -1.75 -10.70
CA ILE A 57 -1.27 -2.40 -10.34
C ILE A 57 -0.10 -1.74 -11.06
N THR A 58 1.00 -1.53 -10.35
CA THR A 58 2.26 -1.04 -10.93
C THR A 58 3.32 -2.15 -10.90
N THR A 59 4.48 -1.89 -11.48
CA THR A 59 5.60 -2.85 -11.46
C THR A 59 6.03 -3.19 -10.03
N ARG A 60 5.94 -2.24 -9.09
CA ARG A 60 6.41 -2.37 -7.71
C ARG A 60 5.31 -2.38 -6.66
N GLY A 61 4.06 -2.16 -7.06
CA GLY A 61 2.99 -2.10 -6.09
C GLY A 61 1.66 -1.64 -6.65
N ILE A 62 1.11 -0.59 -6.08
CA ILE A 62 -0.23 -0.11 -6.37
C ILE A 62 -0.26 1.40 -6.64
N LEU A 63 -1.11 1.80 -7.57
CA LEU A 63 -1.43 3.18 -7.88
C LEU A 63 -2.86 3.48 -7.46
N TYR A 64 -3.02 4.48 -6.59
CA TYR A 64 -4.32 5.05 -6.23
C TYR A 64 -4.53 6.35 -6.97
N SER A 65 -5.67 6.49 -7.63
CA SER A 65 -6.06 7.72 -8.34
C SER A 65 -7.23 8.37 -7.64
N TYR A 66 -7.05 9.63 -7.25
CA TYR A 66 -8.04 10.43 -6.54
C TYR A 66 -8.41 11.66 -7.34
N GLN A 67 -9.68 12.03 -7.30
CA GLN A 67 -10.19 13.30 -7.81
C GLN A 67 -10.61 14.18 -6.64
N LEU A 68 -10.15 15.42 -6.66
CA LEU A 68 -10.56 16.45 -5.72
C LEU A 68 -11.66 17.30 -6.34
N LYS A 69 -12.73 17.54 -5.60
CA LYS A 69 -13.82 18.44 -5.99
C LYS A 69 -13.41 19.91 -5.82
N LEU A 70 -12.33 20.29 -6.53
CA LEU A 70 -11.68 21.59 -6.44
C LEU A 70 -11.31 22.09 -7.81
N SER A 71 -11.38 23.42 -8.00
CA SER A 71 -10.87 24.10 -9.18
C SER A 71 -9.40 24.49 -8.99
N GLN A 72 -8.71 24.77 -10.11
CA GLN A 72 -7.31 25.22 -10.09
C GLN A 72 -7.07 26.51 -9.28
N ASP A 73 -8.08 27.36 -9.13
CA ASP A 73 -7.97 28.62 -8.38
C ASP A 73 -7.71 28.42 -6.88
N ASN A 74 -7.95 27.21 -6.36
CA ASN A 74 -7.76 26.87 -4.96
C ASN A 74 -6.51 26.02 -4.68
N LEU A 75 -5.67 25.75 -5.69
CA LEU A 75 -4.56 24.81 -5.58
C LEU A 75 -3.41 25.27 -4.66
N GLU A 76 -3.16 26.58 -4.56
CA GLU A 76 -2.10 27.10 -3.69
C GLU A 76 -2.35 26.77 -2.21
N ASP A 77 -3.60 26.82 -1.78
CA ASP A 77 -4.01 26.48 -0.41
C ASP A 77 -3.78 24.99 -0.10
N PHE A 78 -3.72 24.13 -1.13
CA PHE A 78 -3.59 22.69 -1.00
C PHE A 78 -2.16 22.16 -0.98
N ARG A 79 -1.16 22.95 -1.37
CA ARG A 79 0.25 22.49 -1.35
C ARG A 79 0.69 22.00 0.03
N ASN A 80 0.34 22.74 1.07
CA ASN A 80 0.63 22.37 2.45
C ASN A 80 -0.17 21.14 2.90
N VAL A 81 -1.40 21.00 2.42
CA VAL A 81 -2.25 19.84 2.68
C VAL A 81 -1.67 18.56 2.09
N PHE A 82 -1.10 18.60 0.87
CA PHE A 82 -0.47 17.43 0.26
C PHE A 82 0.77 16.96 1.00
N GLN A 83 1.57 17.87 1.56
CA GLN A 83 2.69 17.48 2.42
C GLN A 83 2.20 16.76 3.67
N SER A 84 1.13 17.23 4.26
CA SER A 84 0.48 16.59 5.41
C SER A 84 -0.10 15.21 5.06
N ILE A 85 -0.75 15.08 3.90
CA ILE A 85 -1.28 13.80 3.40
C ILE A 85 -0.15 12.79 3.20
N LYS A 86 0.94 13.21 2.55
CA LYS A 86 2.11 12.35 2.33
C LYS A 86 2.74 11.89 3.64
N SER A 87 2.92 12.81 4.59
CA SER A 87 3.48 12.49 5.91
C SER A 87 2.58 11.52 6.69
N SER A 88 1.26 11.72 6.64
CA SER A 88 0.30 10.83 7.30
C SER A 88 0.25 9.44 6.65
N ALA A 89 0.32 9.36 5.32
CA ALA A 89 0.37 8.10 4.59
C ALA A 89 1.64 7.31 4.91
N LEU A 90 2.78 7.99 4.99
CA LEU A 90 4.05 7.36 5.37
C LEU A 90 4.05 6.90 6.82
N ASP A 91 3.55 7.70 7.75
CA ASP A 91 3.40 7.32 9.15
C ASP A 91 2.51 6.08 9.30
N ALA A 92 1.40 6.02 8.59
CA ALA A 92 0.52 4.86 8.57
C ALA A 92 1.23 3.60 8.05
N LEU A 93 1.96 3.70 6.94
CA LEU A 93 2.73 2.58 6.41
C LEU A 93 3.77 2.07 7.41
N CYS A 94 4.47 2.96 8.09
CA CYS A 94 5.54 2.60 9.01
C CYS A 94 5.04 2.07 10.36
N ASN A 95 3.93 2.60 10.88
CA ASN A 95 3.52 2.43 12.28
C ASN A 95 2.13 1.82 12.48
N ASN A 96 1.24 1.86 11.48
CA ASN A 96 -0.09 1.28 11.62
C ASN A 96 -0.05 -0.24 11.43
N PRO A 97 -0.52 -1.05 12.41
CA PRO A 97 -0.57 -2.52 12.27
C PRO A 97 -1.35 -3.00 11.04
N ALA A 98 -2.38 -2.30 10.60
CA ALA A 98 -3.15 -2.62 9.40
C ALA A 98 -2.34 -2.53 8.11
N MET A 99 -1.22 -1.79 8.11
CA MET A 99 -0.35 -1.58 6.95
C MET A 99 0.89 -2.49 6.95
N GLN A 100 1.04 -3.38 7.94
CA GLN A 100 2.24 -4.21 8.07
C GLN A 100 2.45 -5.17 6.89
N TRP A 101 1.38 -5.64 6.28
CA TRP A 101 1.49 -6.48 5.08
C TRP A 101 2.19 -5.73 3.93
N TYR A 102 1.82 -4.47 3.69
CA TYR A 102 2.44 -3.62 2.66
C TYR A 102 3.90 -3.31 2.99
N LYS A 103 4.18 -2.98 4.23
CA LYS A 103 5.54 -2.72 4.72
C LYS A 103 6.43 -3.95 4.56
N LYS A 104 5.98 -5.10 5.03
CA LYS A 104 6.71 -6.37 4.98
C LYS A 104 7.01 -6.82 3.55
N ASN A 105 6.05 -6.66 2.65
CA ASN A 105 6.18 -7.08 1.26
C ASN A 105 6.75 -5.99 0.35
N LYS A 106 7.22 -4.88 0.91
CA LYS A 106 7.88 -3.77 0.20
C LYS A 106 7.05 -3.23 -0.95
N VAL A 107 5.74 -3.12 -0.76
CA VAL A 107 4.82 -2.57 -1.75
C VAL A 107 5.06 -1.06 -1.88
N GLU A 108 5.32 -0.59 -3.10
CA GLU A 108 5.36 0.82 -3.41
C GLU A 108 3.93 1.32 -3.63
N MET A 109 3.55 2.36 -2.91
CA MET A 109 2.23 2.98 -3.03
C MET A 109 2.38 4.33 -3.70
N THR A 110 1.75 4.48 -4.86
CA THR A 110 1.73 5.73 -5.63
C THR A 110 0.36 6.36 -5.51
N TYR A 111 0.33 7.65 -5.26
CA TYR A 111 -0.89 8.45 -5.10
C TYR A 111 -0.90 9.53 -6.17
N GLU A 112 -1.93 9.52 -7.02
CA GLU A 112 -2.19 10.56 -8.02
C GLU A 112 -3.43 11.35 -7.61
N TYR A 113 -3.32 12.67 -7.67
CA TYR A 113 -4.45 13.58 -7.40
C TYR A 113 -4.74 14.41 -8.63
N TYR A 114 -6.01 14.43 -9.00
CA TYR A 114 -6.58 15.22 -10.11
C TYR A 114 -7.52 16.27 -9.58
N ASP A 115 -7.64 17.39 -10.31
CA ASP A 115 -8.69 18.38 -10.05
C ASP A 115 -10.03 17.94 -10.66
N GLU A 116 -11.08 18.75 -10.51
CA GLU A 116 -12.42 18.45 -11.06
C GLU A 116 -12.49 18.41 -12.60
N ASP A 117 -11.49 18.99 -13.28
CA ASP A 117 -11.33 18.99 -14.74
C ASP A 117 -10.38 17.92 -15.26
N ASP A 118 -10.04 16.92 -14.43
CA ASP A 118 -9.12 15.81 -14.74
C ASP A 118 -7.67 16.22 -15.02
N ASN A 119 -7.26 17.40 -14.56
CA ASN A 119 -5.87 17.82 -14.62
C ASN A 119 -5.11 17.26 -13.41
N ILE A 120 -3.90 16.77 -13.65
CA ILE A 120 -3.06 16.25 -12.58
C ILE A 120 -2.58 17.40 -11.69
N ILE A 121 -2.74 17.23 -10.38
CA ILE A 121 -2.29 18.20 -9.38
C ILE A 121 -0.95 17.79 -8.80
N THR A 122 -0.85 16.53 -8.35
CA THR A 122 0.36 15.99 -7.73
C THR A 122 0.40 14.48 -7.80
N ILE A 123 1.61 13.96 -7.79
CA ILE A 123 1.90 12.54 -7.64
C ILE A 123 2.95 12.39 -6.55
N PHE A 124 2.78 11.47 -5.64
CA PHE A 124 3.82 11.09 -4.70
C PHE A 124 3.85 9.57 -4.47
N LYS A 125 4.99 9.09 -4.02
CA LYS A 125 5.22 7.68 -3.72
C LYS A 125 5.68 7.50 -2.29
N ILE A 126 5.19 6.44 -1.65
CA ILE A 126 5.71 5.98 -0.37
C ILE A 126 6.16 4.53 -0.47
N HIS A 127 7.20 4.20 0.26
CA HIS A 127 7.80 2.88 0.31
C HIS A 127 8.37 2.61 1.70
N SER A 128 8.41 1.35 2.11
CA SER A 128 8.94 0.94 3.42
C SER A 128 10.40 1.37 3.67
N SER A 129 11.18 1.59 2.61
CA SER A 129 12.55 2.13 2.73
C SER A 129 12.60 3.55 3.32
N LEU A 130 11.48 4.28 3.30
CA LEU A 130 11.35 5.60 3.90
C LEU A 130 11.02 5.55 5.40
N CYS A 131 10.72 4.38 5.93
CA CYS A 131 10.47 4.19 7.37
C CYS A 131 11.78 4.30 8.14
N LEU A 132 11.76 5.06 9.23
CA LEU A 132 12.85 5.14 10.19
C LEU A 132 12.70 3.98 11.18
N ASP A 133 13.73 3.16 11.30
CA ASP A 133 13.80 2.08 12.29
C ASP A 133 14.30 2.59 13.65
#